data_6ee01c0f7174642eacffb8241fb0b7af
#
_entry.id   6ee01c0f7174642eacffb8241fb0b7af
#
_cell.length_a   1.000
_cell.length_b   1.000
_cell.length_c   1.000
_cell.angle_alpha   90.00
_cell.angle_beta   90.00
_cell.angle_gamma   90.00
#
_symmetry.space_group_name_H-M   'P 1'
#
loop_
_entity.id
_entity.type
_entity.pdbx_description
1 polymer ?
#
loop_
_entity_poly.entity_id
_entity_poly.type
_entity_poly.pdbx_seq_one_letter_code
_entity_poly.pdbx_strand_id
1 'polypeptide(L)'
;MKTRILIFMCLFGTFAAAAQVAPTAYSDTARLSLPVNAETNLSRKQLNLYYGHCSFSVAIPVAVTGLALIPVDHHVRDKVQTGMPGFQAKFDDYMQYAPWAAHLTMGLCGVKGVSKNRYQIVTADAFAAIMMAAVVNGLKYSINRTRPNGHNASFPSGHTATAFTGATLLAHEYGCRSIWIPIAGYTAATATGVMRVLNNRHYVSDVIVGAAVGILTAELAYWATDAIFKDWKLYRSNRGGIRENIINNY
;
A
#
# COMPACT_ATOMS: atom_id res chain seq x y z
N MET A 1 -9.57 13.18 29.18
CA MET A 1 -9.13 13.82 27.92
C MET A 1 -7.70 13.48 27.55
N LYS A 2 -6.72 13.60 28.43
CA LYS A 2 -5.27 13.33 28.15
C LYS A 2 -5.01 11.88 27.68
N THR A 3 -5.67 10.89 28.28
CA THR A 3 -5.51 9.46 27.92
C THR A 3 -6.08 9.15 26.52
N ARG A 4 -7.14 9.84 26.08
CA ARG A 4 -7.75 9.67 24.75
C ARG A 4 -6.82 10.17 23.65
N ILE A 5 -6.12 11.28 23.91
CA ILE A 5 -5.13 11.86 22.99
C ILE A 5 -3.90 10.94 22.89
N LEU A 6 -3.45 10.35 24.00
CA LEU A 6 -2.28 9.47 24.03
C LEU A 6 -2.50 8.17 23.24
N ILE A 7 -3.68 7.54 23.36
CA ILE A 7 -4.05 6.33 22.60
C ILE A 7 -4.12 6.67 21.10
N PHE A 8 -4.71 7.81 20.76
CA PHE A 8 -4.78 8.29 19.38
C PHE A 8 -3.38 8.59 18.81
N MET A 9 -2.51 9.22 19.61
CA MET A 9 -1.12 9.50 19.22
C MET A 9 -0.26 8.23 19.11
N CYS A 10 -0.44 7.23 19.97
CA CYS A 10 0.28 5.95 19.83
C CYS A 10 -0.19 5.17 18.60
N LEU A 11 -1.49 5.10 18.33
CA LEU A 11 -2.03 4.48 17.13
C LEU A 11 -1.62 5.22 15.85
N PHE A 12 -1.60 6.56 15.89
CA PHE A 12 -1.17 7.39 14.75
C PHE A 12 0.35 7.42 14.60
N GLY A 13 1.10 7.41 15.70
CA GLY A 13 2.57 7.49 15.69
C GLY A 13 3.24 6.28 15.03
N THR A 14 2.71 5.07 15.27
CA THR A 14 3.23 3.85 14.62
C THR A 14 2.92 3.82 13.12
N PHE A 15 1.81 4.40 12.69
CA PHE A 15 1.45 4.51 11.28
C PHE A 15 2.09 5.72 10.59
N ALA A 16 2.30 6.83 11.30
CA ALA A 16 3.05 7.98 10.77
C ALA A 16 4.52 7.64 10.51
N ALA A 17 5.13 6.75 11.30
CA ALA A 17 6.47 6.24 11.03
C ALA A 17 6.54 5.45 9.71
N ALA A 18 5.50 4.70 9.35
CA ALA A 18 5.41 4.04 8.05
C ALA A 18 5.20 5.04 6.89
N ALA A 19 4.53 6.17 7.16
CA ALA A 19 4.35 7.24 6.18
C ALA A 19 5.57 8.17 6.06
N GLN A 20 6.40 8.27 7.10
CA GLN A 20 7.63 9.10 7.12
C GLN A 20 8.82 8.48 6.37
N VAL A 21 8.70 7.27 5.86
CA VAL A 21 9.66 6.71 4.88
C VAL A 21 9.39 7.26 3.47
N ALA A 22 8.50 8.23 3.31
CA ALA A 22 8.49 9.10 2.14
C ALA A 22 9.78 9.94 2.13
N PRO A 23 10.44 10.12 0.98
CA PRO A 23 11.77 10.70 0.89
C PRO A 23 11.84 12.12 1.45
N THR A 24 12.46 12.26 2.61
CA THR A 24 12.98 13.55 3.08
C THR A 24 14.30 13.82 2.38
N ALA A 25 14.32 14.13 1.13
CA ALA A 25 15.42 14.82 0.47
C ALA A 25 15.15 15.00 -1.04
N TYR A 26 14.17 15.79 -1.37
CA TYR A 26 14.29 16.57 -2.57
C TYR A 26 14.57 18.01 -2.15
N SER A 27 15.84 18.32 -1.90
CA SER A 27 16.28 19.69 -1.74
C SER A 27 16.26 20.36 -3.11
N ASP A 28 15.54 21.45 -3.22
CA ASP A 28 15.37 22.31 -4.41
C ASP A 28 16.67 22.96 -4.95
N THR A 29 17.85 22.50 -4.52
CA THR A 29 19.14 23.13 -4.85
C THR A 29 19.87 22.54 -6.07
N ALA A 30 19.29 21.58 -6.76
CA ALA A 30 19.88 21.02 -7.98
C ALA A 30 19.08 21.34 -9.24
N ARG A 31 18.55 22.55 -9.38
CA ARG A 31 18.18 23.11 -10.70
C ARG A 31 19.41 23.59 -11.46
N LEU A 32 20.34 22.68 -11.72
CA LEU A 32 21.30 22.90 -12.79
C LEU A 32 20.64 22.48 -14.10
N SER A 33 20.64 23.39 -15.07
CA SER A 33 20.09 23.28 -16.41
C SER A 33 20.61 22.05 -17.17
N LEU A 34 20.02 20.89 -16.94
CA LEU A 34 20.22 19.72 -17.78
C LEU A 34 19.20 19.74 -18.93
N PRO A 35 19.56 19.31 -20.14
CA PRO A 35 18.63 19.26 -21.26
C PRO A 35 17.43 18.35 -20.88
N VAL A 36 16.23 18.79 -21.22
CA VAL A 36 14.93 18.16 -20.86
C VAL A 36 14.88 16.64 -21.06
N ASN A 37 15.64 16.11 -22.00
CA ASN A 37 15.74 14.67 -22.27
C ASN A 37 16.64 13.91 -21.27
N ALA A 38 17.57 14.58 -20.61
CA ALA A 38 18.45 13.96 -19.61
C ALA A 38 17.76 13.90 -18.23
N GLU A 39 16.97 14.91 -17.87
CA GLU A 39 16.21 14.94 -16.60
C GLU A 39 15.17 13.82 -16.51
N THR A 40 14.48 13.52 -17.61
CA THR A 40 13.47 12.44 -17.62
C THR A 40 14.08 11.04 -17.46
N ASN A 41 15.30 10.81 -17.96
CA ASN A 41 15.95 9.51 -17.85
C ASN A 41 16.66 9.29 -16.50
N LEU A 42 17.28 10.32 -15.94
CA LEU A 42 17.89 10.30 -14.61
C LEU A 42 16.83 10.14 -13.51
N SER A 43 15.74 10.88 -13.60
CA SER A 43 14.60 10.80 -12.68
C SER A 43 13.97 9.40 -12.68
N ARG A 44 13.79 8.76 -13.85
CA ARG A 44 13.28 7.39 -13.93
C ARG A 44 14.20 6.33 -13.34
N LYS A 45 15.51 6.46 -13.54
CA LYS A 45 16.50 5.52 -12.99
C LYS A 45 16.60 5.67 -11.46
N GLN A 46 16.54 6.90 -10.96
CA GLN A 46 16.52 7.19 -9.54
C GLN A 46 15.20 6.74 -8.89
N LEU A 47 14.04 6.95 -9.53
CA LEU A 47 12.75 6.45 -9.08
C LEU A 47 12.73 4.91 -9.02
N ASN A 48 13.21 4.22 -10.05
CA ASN A 48 13.26 2.76 -10.06
C ASN A 48 14.20 2.19 -8.98
N LEU A 49 15.31 2.86 -8.67
CA LEU A 49 16.20 2.50 -7.56
C LEU A 49 15.53 2.75 -6.20
N TYR A 50 14.76 3.82 -6.09
CA TYR A 50 14.10 4.21 -4.86
C TYR A 50 12.89 3.31 -4.53
N TYR A 51 12.01 3.07 -5.50
CA TYR A 51 10.81 2.22 -5.29
C TYR A 51 11.11 0.72 -5.32
N GLY A 52 12.18 0.27 -5.98
CA GLY A 52 12.54 -1.15 -6.07
C GLY A 52 13.12 -1.77 -4.79
N HIS A 53 13.53 -0.97 -3.80
CA HIS A 53 14.21 -1.46 -2.60
C HIS A 53 13.52 -1.13 -1.27
N CYS A 54 12.54 -0.22 -1.23
CA CYS A 54 12.03 0.31 0.04
C CYS A 54 10.97 -0.53 0.75
N SER A 55 10.21 -1.32 0.05
CA SER A 55 8.93 -1.83 0.59
C SER A 55 9.07 -3.08 1.44
N PHE A 56 9.98 -3.98 1.12
CA PHE A 56 10.30 -5.10 2.01
C PHE A 56 10.89 -4.62 3.33
N SER A 57 11.72 -3.56 3.28
CA SER A 57 12.31 -2.95 4.47
C SER A 57 11.29 -2.27 5.39
N VAL A 58 10.11 -1.91 4.85
CA VAL A 58 9.00 -1.35 5.64
C VAL A 58 8.03 -2.44 6.09
N ALA A 59 7.61 -3.34 5.21
CA ALA A 59 6.61 -4.36 5.52
C ALA A 59 7.07 -5.32 6.65
N ILE A 60 8.33 -5.74 6.61
CA ILE A 60 8.86 -6.68 7.62
C ILE A 60 8.89 -6.07 9.03
N PRO A 61 9.48 -4.88 9.28
CA PRO A 61 9.42 -4.23 10.59
C PRO A 61 7.99 -3.96 11.07
N VAL A 62 7.08 -3.57 10.19
CA VAL A 62 5.66 -3.38 10.54
C VAL A 62 5.03 -4.70 10.97
N ALA A 63 5.28 -5.80 10.25
CA ALA A 63 4.78 -7.12 10.65
C ALA A 63 5.33 -7.56 12.01
N VAL A 64 6.64 -7.41 12.22
CA VAL A 64 7.31 -7.74 13.51
C VAL A 64 6.72 -6.92 14.64
N THR A 65 6.52 -5.61 14.43
CA THR A 65 5.88 -4.73 15.42
C THR A 65 4.46 -5.20 15.74
N GLY A 66 3.67 -5.58 14.74
CA GLY A 66 2.32 -6.10 14.95
C GLY A 66 2.34 -7.39 15.78
N LEU A 67 3.23 -8.32 15.48
CA LEU A 67 3.38 -9.56 16.25
C LEU A 67 3.83 -9.30 17.69
N ALA A 68 4.74 -8.36 17.90
CA ALA A 68 5.24 -7.99 19.23
C ALA A 68 4.16 -7.33 20.11
N LEU A 69 3.09 -6.79 19.51
CA LEU A 69 1.98 -6.16 20.25
C LEU A 69 0.90 -7.16 20.69
N ILE A 70 0.93 -8.41 20.26
CA ILE A 70 -0.07 -9.43 20.63
C ILE A 70 -0.29 -9.53 22.17
N PRO A 71 0.74 -9.51 23.02
CA PRO A 71 0.56 -9.62 24.47
C PRO A 71 -0.22 -8.45 25.10
N VAL A 72 -0.17 -7.27 24.47
CA VAL A 72 -0.83 -6.05 25.00
C VAL A 72 -2.20 -5.77 24.39
N ASP A 73 -2.65 -6.57 23.45
CA ASP A 73 -3.91 -6.36 22.70
C ASP A 73 -5.14 -6.22 23.59
N HIS A 74 -5.28 -7.09 24.60
CA HIS A 74 -6.42 -7.04 25.53
C HIS A 74 -6.41 -5.75 26.36
N HIS A 75 -5.24 -5.33 26.83
CA HIS A 75 -5.10 -4.10 27.59
C HIS A 75 -5.47 -2.86 26.76
N VAL A 76 -5.00 -2.81 25.51
CA VAL A 76 -5.34 -1.70 24.60
C VAL A 76 -6.82 -1.71 24.26
N ARG A 77 -7.39 -2.88 23.94
CA ARG A 77 -8.82 -3.04 23.70
C ARG A 77 -9.66 -2.52 24.86
N ASP A 78 -9.35 -2.93 26.09
CA ASP A 78 -10.13 -2.55 27.28
C ASP A 78 -10.07 -1.03 27.53
N LYS A 79 -8.89 -0.41 27.33
CA LYS A 79 -8.75 1.05 27.40
C LYS A 79 -9.56 1.77 26.33
N VAL A 80 -9.56 1.27 25.10
CA VAL A 80 -10.33 1.84 23.99
C VAL A 80 -11.83 1.75 24.29
N GLN A 81 -12.32 0.59 24.72
CA GLN A 81 -13.74 0.39 25.00
C GLN A 81 -14.21 1.20 26.23
N THR A 82 -13.36 1.37 27.25
CA THR A 82 -13.65 2.26 28.38
C THR A 82 -13.69 3.74 27.95
N GLY A 83 -12.79 4.13 27.02
CA GLY A 83 -12.70 5.51 26.53
C GLY A 83 -13.80 5.90 25.55
N MET A 84 -14.31 4.96 24.77
CA MET A 84 -15.34 5.14 23.73
C MET A 84 -16.35 3.98 23.77
N PRO A 85 -17.16 3.87 24.82
CA PRO A 85 -18.11 2.77 24.97
C PRO A 85 -19.15 2.82 23.84
N GLY A 86 -19.40 1.67 23.22
CA GLY A 86 -20.45 1.54 22.21
C GLY A 86 -20.15 2.26 20.87
N PHE A 87 -18.90 2.69 20.62
CA PHE A 87 -18.56 3.31 19.34
C PHE A 87 -18.84 2.33 18.20
N GLN A 88 -19.63 2.79 17.23
CA GLN A 88 -19.94 2.05 16.00
C GLN A 88 -20.00 3.00 14.81
N ALA A 89 -19.15 2.79 13.86
CA ALA A 89 -19.16 3.52 12.60
C ALA A 89 -18.98 2.51 11.45
N LYS A 90 -19.75 2.70 10.37
CA LYS A 90 -19.70 1.83 9.18
C LYS A 90 -18.86 2.42 8.05
N PHE A 91 -18.27 3.59 8.27
CA PHE A 91 -17.54 4.32 7.25
C PHE A 91 -16.29 3.58 6.78
N ASP A 92 -15.66 2.81 7.65
CA ASP A 92 -14.50 1.98 7.36
C ASP A 92 -14.78 0.86 6.35
N ASP A 93 -16.03 0.37 6.27
CA ASP A 93 -16.43 -0.63 5.29
C ASP A 93 -16.32 -0.11 3.84
N TYR A 94 -16.46 1.21 3.63
CA TYR A 94 -16.31 1.88 2.33
C TYR A 94 -14.92 2.49 2.14
N MET A 95 -14.38 3.12 3.17
CA MET A 95 -13.12 3.85 3.12
C MET A 95 -11.93 2.95 2.78
N GLN A 96 -12.00 1.65 3.12
CA GLN A 96 -10.97 0.67 2.76
C GLN A 96 -10.69 0.59 1.25
N TYR A 97 -11.68 0.91 0.42
CA TYR A 97 -11.54 0.88 -1.05
C TYR A 97 -11.12 2.22 -1.64
N ALA A 98 -11.15 3.31 -0.88
CA ALA A 98 -10.90 4.65 -1.42
C ALA A 98 -9.51 4.81 -2.07
N PRO A 99 -8.39 4.36 -1.48
CA PRO A 99 -7.09 4.44 -2.12
C PRO A 99 -7.01 3.60 -3.41
N TRP A 100 -7.64 2.44 -3.42
CA TRP A 100 -7.69 1.56 -4.58
C TRP A 100 -8.51 2.15 -5.72
N ALA A 101 -9.69 2.69 -5.40
CA ALA A 101 -10.53 3.39 -6.35
C ALA A 101 -9.83 4.61 -6.96
N ALA A 102 -9.08 5.37 -6.15
CA ALA A 102 -8.26 6.47 -6.64
C ALA A 102 -7.19 5.99 -7.60
N HIS A 103 -6.46 4.90 -7.27
CA HIS A 103 -5.44 4.31 -8.13
C HIS A 103 -5.99 3.91 -9.50
N LEU A 104 -7.08 3.13 -9.52
CA LEU A 104 -7.73 2.68 -10.76
C LEU A 104 -8.29 3.84 -11.56
N THR A 105 -8.99 4.79 -10.92
CA THR A 105 -9.59 5.93 -11.61
C THR A 105 -8.53 6.80 -12.27
N MET A 106 -7.43 7.10 -11.58
CA MET A 106 -6.32 7.86 -12.16
C MET A 106 -5.72 7.14 -13.37
N GLY A 107 -5.54 5.82 -13.30
CA GLY A 107 -5.02 5.01 -14.40
C GLY A 107 -5.96 4.99 -15.61
N LEU A 108 -7.26 4.80 -15.40
CA LEU A 108 -8.27 4.79 -16.45
C LEU A 108 -8.45 6.17 -17.09
N CYS A 109 -8.36 7.25 -16.30
CA CYS A 109 -8.40 8.62 -16.81
C CYS A 109 -7.12 9.04 -17.55
N GLY A 110 -6.12 8.15 -17.65
CA GLY A 110 -4.91 8.42 -18.41
C GLY A 110 -3.89 9.29 -17.68
N VAL A 111 -4.00 9.41 -16.35
CA VAL A 111 -2.97 10.07 -15.54
C VAL A 111 -1.69 9.26 -15.66
N LYS A 112 -0.61 9.90 -16.13
CA LYS A 112 0.69 9.25 -16.30
C LYS A 112 1.32 9.00 -14.94
N GLY A 113 1.66 7.75 -14.65
CA GLY A 113 2.40 7.31 -13.48
C GLY A 113 3.71 6.65 -13.84
N VAL A 114 4.13 5.70 -13.04
CA VAL A 114 5.34 4.88 -13.27
C VAL A 114 5.10 3.85 -14.38
N SER A 115 3.91 3.26 -14.43
CA SER A 115 3.52 2.28 -15.44
C SER A 115 3.43 2.89 -16.84
N LYS A 116 3.80 2.10 -17.85
CA LYS A 116 3.86 2.56 -19.25
C LYS A 116 2.53 2.45 -19.99
N ASN A 117 1.64 1.60 -19.50
CA ASN A 117 0.33 1.37 -20.11
C ASN A 117 -0.71 0.96 -19.07
N ARG A 118 -2.00 1.09 -19.43
CA ARG A 118 -3.14 0.75 -18.55
C ARG A 118 -3.20 -0.74 -18.21
N TYR A 119 -2.73 -1.62 -19.10
CA TYR A 119 -2.72 -3.06 -18.84
C TYR A 119 -1.78 -3.41 -17.68
N GLN A 120 -0.65 -2.73 -17.56
CA GLN A 120 0.28 -2.91 -16.45
C GLN A 120 -0.37 -2.53 -15.12
N ILE A 121 -1.12 -1.41 -15.06
CA ILE A 121 -1.86 -0.96 -13.88
C ILE A 121 -2.90 -2.01 -13.49
N VAL A 122 -3.78 -2.41 -14.41
CA VAL A 122 -4.84 -3.39 -14.14
C VAL A 122 -4.27 -4.76 -13.72
N THR A 123 -3.15 -5.17 -14.33
CA THR A 123 -2.48 -6.43 -13.97
C THR A 123 -1.90 -6.36 -12.57
N ALA A 124 -1.28 -5.24 -12.18
CA ALA A 124 -0.77 -5.04 -10.82
C ALA A 124 -1.90 -5.08 -9.79
N ASP A 125 -3.03 -4.42 -10.08
CA ASP A 125 -4.23 -4.46 -9.23
C ASP A 125 -4.77 -5.89 -9.05
N ALA A 126 -4.89 -6.65 -10.14
CA ALA A 126 -5.38 -8.01 -10.11
C ALA A 126 -4.46 -8.93 -9.29
N PHE A 127 -3.14 -8.86 -9.51
CA PHE A 127 -2.18 -9.63 -8.72
C PHE A 127 -2.20 -9.24 -7.25
N ALA A 128 -2.23 -7.94 -6.94
CA ALA A 128 -2.31 -7.46 -5.57
C ALA A 128 -3.57 -7.98 -4.86
N ALA A 129 -4.74 -7.92 -5.53
CA ALA A 129 -6.00 -8.42 -5.01
C ALA A 129 -5.95 -9.92 -4.70
N ILE A 130 -5.48 -10.72 -5.67
CA ILE A 130 -5.38 -12.18 -5.53
C ILE A 130 -4.41 -12.55 -4.41
N MET A 131 -3.21 -11.98 -4.40
CA MET A 131 -2.20 -12.28 -3.38
C MET A 131 -2.65 -11.84 -1.99
N MET A 132 -3.20 -10.63 -1.86
CA MET A 132 -3.72 -10.13 -0.60
C MET A 132 -4.85 -11.04 -0.08
N ALA A 133 -5.81 -11.40 -0.93
CA ALA A 133 -6.90 -12.28 -0.53
C ALA A 133 -6.39 -13.67 -0.13
N ALA A 134 -5.44 -14.25 -0.86
CA ALA A 134 -4.85 -15.54 -0.55
C ALA A 134 -4.11 -15.53 0.80
N VAL A 135 -3.27 -14.53 1.04
CA VAL A 135 -2.49 -14.42 2.29
C VAL A 135 -3.41 -14.14 3.48
N VAL A 136 -4.34 -13.17 3.36
CA VAL A 136 -5.27 -12.83 4.44
C VAL A 136 -6.15 -14.01 4.81
N ASN A 137 -6.76 -14.69 3.84
CA ASN A 137 -7.63 -15.83 4.13
C ASN A 137 -6.82 -17.05 4.60
N GLY A 138 -5.65 -17.31 4.02
CA GLY A 138 -4.75 -18.37 4.49
C GLY A 138 -4.42 -18.20 5.97
N LEU A 139 -4.01 -17.00 6.39
CA LEU A 139 -3.72 -16.71 7.80
C LEU A 139 -4.96 -16.77 8.68
N LYS A 140 -6.13 -16.29 8.21
CA LYS A 140 -7.39 -16.36 8.95
C LYS A 140 -7.80 -17.79 9.28
N TYR A 141 -7.73 -18.68 8.31
CA TYR A 141 -8.09 -20.09 8.49
C TYR A 141 -7.06 -20.84 9.32
N SER A 142 -5.77 -20.54 9.17
CA SER A 142 -4.71 -21.22 9.92
C SER A 142 -4.66 -20.82 11.40
N ILE A 143 -4.85 -19.53 11.71
CA ILE A 143 -4.69 -18.98 13.07
C ILE A 143 -6.03 -18.99 13.82
N ASN A 144 -7.13 -18.75 13.12
CA ASN A 144 -8.50 -18.72 13.65
C ASN A 144 -8.67 -17.98 14.98
N ARG A 145 -8.02 -16.82 15.13
CA ARG A 145 -8.07 -16.01 16.35
C ARG A 145 -9.45 -15.42 16.58
N THR A 146 -9.94 -15.48 17.81
CA THR A 146 -11.21 -14.84 18.21
C THR A 146 -11.06 -13.31 18.22
N ARG A 147 -12.06 -12.62 17.67
CA ARG A 147 -12.14 -11.14 17.65
C ARG A 147 -12.47 -10.57 19.02
N PRO A 148 -12.19 -9.28 19.27
CA PRO A 148 -12.61 -8.60 20.49
C PRO A 148 -14.12 -8.69 20.77
N ASN A 149 -14.96 -8.75 19.73
CA ASN A 149 -16.42 -8.85 19.80
C ASN A 149 -16.96 -10.30 19.81
N GLY A 150 -16.11 -11.31 19.95
CA GLY A 150 -16.48 -12.72 20.05
C GLY A 150 -16.62 -13.49 18.74
N HIS A 151 -16.53 -12.84 17.57
CA HIS A 151 -16.53 -13.53 16.28
C HIS A 151 -15.16 -14.18 15.98
N ASN A 152 -15.13 -15.15 15.07
CA ASN A 152 -13.89 -15.83 14.66
C ASN A 152 -13.12 -15.05 13.58
N ALA A 153 -11.92 -15.56 13.25
CA ALA A 153 -11.06 -15.08 12.17
C ALA A 153 -10.69 -13.60 12.29
N SER A 154 -10.12 -13.21 13.45
CA SER A 154 -9.67 -11.85 13.72
C SER A 154 -8.40 -11.51 12.95
N PHE A 155 -7.42 -12.41 12.95
CA PHE A 155 -6.06 -12.15 12.47
C PHE A 155 -5.82 -12.66 11.04
N PRO A 156 -5.21 -11.86 10.18
CA PRO A 156 -5.02 -10.42 10.25
C PRO A 156 -6.30 -9.64 9.83
N SER A 157 -6.31 -8.30 10.00
CA SER A 157 -7.42 -7.45 9.58
C SER A 157 -7.49 -7.32 8.05
N GLY A 158 -8.54 -7.88 7.45
CA GLY A 158 -8.74 -7.83 6.00
C GLY A 158 -9.03 -6.41 5.48
N HIS A 159 -9.85 -5.62 6.20
CA HIS A 159 -10.12 -4.22 5.82
C HIS A 159 -8.84 -3.38 5.80
N THR A 160 -7.98 -3.56 6.79
CA THR A 160 -6.71 -2.86 6.84
C THR A 160 -5.78 -3.33 5.72
N ALA A 161 -5.71 -4.64 5.46
CA ALA A 161 -4.92 -5.16 4.35
C ALA A 161 -5.39 -4.57 3.00
N THR A 162 -6.71 -4.56 2.73
CA THR A 162 -7.27 -3.95 1.52
C THR A 162 -6.89 -2.47 1.39
N ALA A 163 -7.07 -1.69 2.45
CA ALA A 163 -6.77 -0.26 2.44
C ALA A 163 -5.29 0.03 2.19
N PHE A 164 -4.38 -0.71 2.87
CA PHE A 164 -2.94 -0.55 2.69
C PHE A 164 -2.44 -1.08 1.35
N THR A 165 -3.03 -2.15 0.81
CA THR A 165 -2.74 -2.57 -0.57
C THR A 165 -3.04 -1.45 -1.55
N GLY A 166 -4.25 -0.88 -1.50
CA GLY A 166 -4.63 0.24 -2.38
C GLY A 166 -3.77 1.49 -2.19
N ALA A 167 -3.42 1.82 -0.93
CA ALA A 167 -2.56 2.96 -0.62
C ALA A 167 -1.14 2.77 -1.17
N THR A 168 -0.60 1.56 -1.09
CA THR A 168 0.73 1.24 -1.62
C THR A 168 0.74 1.24 -3.14
N LEU A 169 -0.28 0.67 -3.79
CA LEU A 169 -0.44 0.76 -5.25
C LEU A 169 -0.52 2.22 -5.72
N LEU A 170 -1.34 3.03 -5.05
CA LEU A 170 -1.50 4.46 -5.34
C LEU A 170 -0.18 5.23 -5.16
N ALA A 171 0.53 4.97 -4.07
CA ALA A 171 1.81 5.59 -3.77
C ALA A 171 2.90 5.19 -4.77
N HIS A 172 2.98 3.91 -5.12
CA HIS A 172 3.93 3.38 -6.10
C HIS A 172 3.73 4.01 -7.47
N GLU A 173 2.48 4.04 -7.95
CA GLU A 173 2.16 4.52 -9.30
C GLU A 173 2.27 6.04 -9.43
N TYR A 174 1.75 6.79 -8.45
CA TYR A 174 1.57 8.24 -8.58
C TYR A 174 2.32 9.09 -7.56
N GLY A 175 3.05 8.49 -6.62
CA GLY A 175 3.84 9.22 -5.62
C GLY A 175 4.90 10.14 -6.23
N CYS A 176 5.40 9.81 -7.42
CA CYS A 176 6.32 10.65 -8.18
C CYS A 176 5.70 11.97 -8.67
N ARG A 177 4.37 12.10 -8.70
CA ARG A 177 3.68 13.31 -9.16
C ARG A 177 3.45 14.31 -8.05
N SER A 178 3.14 13.83 -6.86
CA SER A 178 2.90 14.66 -5.68
C SER A 178 3.01 13.84 -4.42
N ILE A 179 3.73 14.35 -3.43
CA ILE A 179 3.84 13.75 -2.09
C ILE A 179 2.46 13.65 -1.38
N TRP A 180 1.52 14.49 -1.76
CA TRP A 180 0.17 14.48 -1.16
C TRP A 180 -0.64 13.23 -1.53
N ILE A 181 -0.33 12.58 -2.66
CA ILE A 181 -1.03 11.36 -3.10
C ILE A 181 -0.76 10.20 -2.13
N PRO A 182 0.49 9.80 -1.85
CA PRO A 182 0.76 8.76 -0.85
C PRO A 182 0.31 9.17 0.54
N ILE A 183 0.46 10.44 0.96
CA ILE A 183 -0.02 10.93 2.25
C ILE A 183 -1.54 10.71 2.37
N ALA A 184 -2.32 11.10 1.38
CA ALA A 184 -3.77 10.91 1.38
C ALA A 184 -4.15 9.41 1.42
N GLY A 185 -3.49 8.58 0.59
CA GLY A 185 -3.72 7.15 0.54
C GLY A 185 -3.46 6.45 1.87
N TYR A 186 -2.29 6.67 2.45
CA TYR A 186 -1.94 6.07 3.74
C TYR A 186 -2.72 6.65 4.92
N THR A 187 -3.14 7.92 4.86
CA THR A 187 -4.04 8.49 5.87
C THR A 187 -5.40 7.78 5.85
N ALA A 188 -5.99 7.55 4.69
CA ALA A 188 -7.24 6.81 4.55
C ALA A 188 -7.09 5.35 5.03
N ALA A 189 -5.98 4.69 4.67
CA ALA A 189 -5.70 3.33 5.11
C ALA A 189 -5.51 3.24 6.64
N THR A 190 -4.79 4.19 7.23
CA THR A 190 -4.59 4.28 8.69
C THR A 190 -5.91 4.54 9.40
N ALA A 191 -6.72 5.48 8.90
CA ALA A 191 -8.03 5.76 9.46
C ALA A 191 -8.93 4.51 9.42
N THR A 192 -8.91 3.73 8.33
CA THR A 192 -9.60 2.44 8.24
C THR A 192 -9.15 1.50 9.37
N GLY A 193 -7.84 1.33 9.57
CA GLY A 193 -7.30 0.48 10.63
C GLY A 193 -7.70 0.93 12.03
N VAL A 194 -7.62 2.24 12.32
CA VAL A 194 -8.03 2.82 13.60
C VAL A 194 -9.52 2.56 13.86
N MET A 195 -10.37 2.75 12.85
CA MET A 195 -11.80 2.49 13.00
C MET A 195 -12.12 1.02 13.28
N ARG A 196 -11.34 0.06 12.76
CA ARG A 196 -11.51 -1.37 13.09
C ARG A 196 -11.25 -1.65 14.56
N VAL A 197 -10.28 -0.97 15.17
CA VAL A 197 -10.00 -1.07 16.61
C VAL A 197 -11.11 -0.39 17.43
N LEU A 198 -11.51 0.83 17.06
CA LEU A 198 -12.58 1.57 17.74
C LEU A 198 -13.92 0.84 17.69
N ASN A 199 -14.25 0.21 16.55
CA ASN A 199 -15.43 -0.61 16.35
C ASN A 199 -15.38 -1.98 17.09
N ASN A 200 -14.34 -2.26 17.87
CA ASN A 200 -14.15 -3.54 18.57
C ASN A 200 -14.17 -4.76 17.64
N ARG A 201 -13.74 -4.58 16.36
CA ARG A 201 -13.74 -5.63 15.34
C ARG A 201 -12.41 -6.38 15.25
N HIS A 202 -11.30 -5.70 15.56
CA HIS A 202 -9.95 -6.22 15.49
C HIS A 202 -9.08 -5.69 16.63
N TYR A 203 -8.08 -6.46 17.03
CA TYR A 203 -7.02 -6.00 17.91
C TYR A 203 -6.03 -5.11 17.14
N VAL A 204 -5.21 -4.35 17.87
CA VAL A 204 -4.17 -3.48 17.27
C VAL A 204 -3.16 -4.32 16.48
N SER A 205 -2.74 -5.46 17.02
CA SER A 205 -1.83 -6.38 16.33
C SER A 205 -2.40 -6.87 15.00
N ASP A 206 -3.71 -7.23 14.93
CA ASP A 206 -4.38 -7.67 13.70
C ASP A 206 -4.34 -6.58 12.62
N VAL A 207 -4.51 -5.33 13.03
CA VAL A 207 -4.50 -4.15 12.15
C VAL A 207 -3.10 -3.89 11.61
N ILE A 208 -2.07 -3.90 12.47
CA ILE A 208 -0.69 -3.63 12.05
C ILE A 208 -0.16 -4.74 11.14
N VAL A 209 -0.43 -6.01 11.45
CA VAL A 209 -0.05 -7.11 10.54
C VAL A 209 -0.87 -7.05 9.25
N GLY A 210 -2.14 -6.66 9.30
CA GLY A 210 -2.95 -6.41 8.10
C GLY A 210 -2.33 -5.34 7.19
N ALA A 211 -1.83 -4.24 7.77
CA ALA A 211 -1.11 -3.20 7.04
C ALA A 211 0.16 -3.75 6.37
N ALA A 212 0.96 -4.53 7.10
CA ALA A 212 2.18 -5.16 6.57
C ALA A 212 1.86 -6.10 5.39
N VAL A 213 0.82 -6.93 5.51
CA VAL A 213 0.37 -7.80 4.42
C VAL A 213 -0.06 -6.99 3.21
N GLY A 214 -0.79 -5.89 3.42
CA GLY A 214 -1.23 -5.01 2.33
C GLY A 214 -0.05 -4.38 1.57
N ILE A 215 0.93 -3.84 2.30
CA ILE A 215 2.15 -3.28 1.71
C ILE A 215 2.90 -4.35 0.92
N LEU A 216 3.16 -5.51 1.54
CA LEU A 216 3.93 -6.59 0.94
C LEU A 216 3.29 -7.11 -0.36
N THR A 217 1.99 -7.33 -0.36
CA THR A 217 1.28 -7.89 -1.53
C THR A 217 1.21 -6.91 -2.69
N ALA A 218 1.08 -5.61 -2.44
CA ALA A 218 1.14 -4.58 -3.47
C ALA A 218 2.51 -4.52 -4.15
N GLU A 219 3.58 -4.61 -3.36
CA GLU A 219 4.94 -4.58 -3.89
C GLU A 219 5.30 -5.83 -4.70
N LEU A 220 4.91 -7.00 -4.18
CA LEU A 220 5.08 -8.25 -4.93
C LEU A 220 4.30 -8.23 -6.24
N ALA A 221 3.11 -7.59 -6.26
CA ALA A 221 2.30 -7.45 -7.46
C ALA A 221 3.01 -6.58 -8.52
N TYR A 222 3.58 -5.45 -8.12
CA TYR A 222 4.37 -4.63 -9.04
C TYR A 222 5.61 -5.36 -9.54
N TRP A 223 6.35 -6.03 -8.65
CA TRP A 223 7.51 -6.83 -9.04
C TRP A 223 7.15 -7.91 -10.08
N ALA A 224 6.07 -8.66 -9.84
CA ALA A 224 5.60 -9.69 -10.76
C ALA A 224 5.13 -9.09 -12.11
N THR A 225 4.40 -7.98 -12.04
CA THR A 225 3.92 -7.26 -13.23
C THR A 225 5.08 -6.73 -14.05
N ASP A 226 6.07 -6.13 -13.42
CA ASP A 226 7.27 -5.61 -14.12
C ASP A 226 8.06 -6.74 -14.79
N ALA A 227 8.19 -7.90 -14.15
CA ALA A 227 8.82 -9.06 -14.74
C ALA A 227 8.10 -9.50 -16.03
N ILE A 228 6.76 -9.63 -15.98
CA ILE A 228 5.93 -10.03 -17.13
C ILE A 228 6.04 -9.00 -18.28
N PHE A 229 5.92 -7.71 -17.97
CA PHE A 229 5.93 -6.67 -18.99
C PHE A 229 7.34 -6.32 -19.49
N LYS A 230 8.40 -6.73 -18.81
CA LYS A 230 9.79 -6.61 -19.30
C LYS A 230 10.01 -7.45 -20.53
N ASP A 231 9.58 -8.70 -20.52
CA ASP A 231 9.74 -9.63 -21.65
C ASP A 231 8.81 -9.27 -22.82
N TRP A 232 7.63 -8.74 -22.52
CA TRP A 232 6.71 -8.21 -23.54
C TRP A 232 7.32 -7.07 -24.38
N LYS A 233 8.20 -6.24 -23.80
CA LYS A 233 8.92 -5.19 -24.54
C LYS A 233 9.92 -5.75 -25.53
N LEU A 234 10.69 -6.76 -25.13
CA LEU A 234 11.65 -7.45 -26.02
C LEU A 234 10.93 -8.07 -27.22
N TYR A 235 9.79 -8.71 -26.98
CA TYR A 235 8.96 -9.32 -28.03
C TYR A 235 8.41 -8.27 -29.02
N ARG A 236 7.93 -7.11 -28.52
CA ARG A 236 7.41 -6.02 -29.37
C ARG A 236 8.50 -5.28 -30.14
N SER A 237 9.66 -5.12 -29.54
CA SER A 237 10.84 -4.53 -30.20
C SER A 237 11.32 -5.40 -31.35
N ASN A 238 11.40 -6.72 -31.14
CA ASN A 238 11.78 -7.65 -32.20
C ASN A 238 10.78 -7.70 -33.36
N ARG A 239 9.47 -7.60 -33.08
CA ARG A 239 8.46 -7.53 -34.15
C ARG A 239 8.52 -6.22 -34.94
N GLY A 240 8.85 -5.10 -34.30
CA GLY A 240 9.05 -3.81 -34.98
C GLY A 240 10.23 -3.86 -35.93
N GLY A 241 11.37 -4.37 -35.46
CA GLY A 241 12.58 -4.52 -36.28
C GLY A 241 12.42 -5.48 -37.47
N ILE A 242 11.67 -6.57 -37.29
CA ILE A 242 11.36 -7.51 -38.41
C ILE A 242 10.45 -6.83 -39.45
N ARG A 243 9.49 -6.02 -39.02
CA ARG A 243 8.57 -5.31 -39.91
C ARG A 243 9.26 -4.20 -40.72
N GLU A 244 10.16 -3.46 -40.10
CA GLU A 244 10.99 -2.43 -40.80
C GLU A 244 11.95 -3.08 -41.79
N ASN A 245 12.58 -4.21 -41.47
CA ASN A 245 13.45 -4.93 -42.38
C ASN A 245 12.71 -5.53 -43.59
N ILE A 246 11.44 -5.90 -43.42
CA ILE A 246 10.61 -6.38 -44.56
C ILE A 246 10.20 -5.21 -45.45
N ILE A 247 9.88 -4.04 -44.91
CA ILE A 247 9.45 -2.88 -45.69
C ILE A 247 10.62 -2.26 -46.46
N ASN A 248 11.83 -2.31 -45.93
CA ASN A 248 13.03 -1.69 -46.57
C ASN A 248 13.71 -2.61 -47.59
N ASN A 249 13.27 -3.87 -47.74
CA ASN A 249 13.84 -4.82 -48.71
C ASN A 249 12.90 -5.16 -49.89
N TYR A 250 11.81 -4.39 -50.07
CA TYR A 250 10.94 -4.36 -51.23
C TYR A 250 10.68 -2.92 -51.66
#